data_a1933751d71f0e635e1e67a68a8619dc
#
_entry.id   a1933751d71f0e635e1e67a68a8619dc
#
_cell.length_a   1.000
_cell.length_b   1.000
_cell.length_c   1.000
_cell.angle_alpha   90.00
_cell.angle_beta   90.00
_cell.angle_gamma   90.00
#
_symmetry.space_group_name_H-M   'P 1'
#
loop_
_entity.id
_entity.type
_entity.pdbx_description
1 polymer ?
#
loop_
_entity_poly.entity_id
_entity_poly.type
_entity_poly.pdbx_seq_one_letter_code
_entity_poly.pdbx_strand_id
1 'polypeptide(L)'
;MFNRLILQCRSGFEKEAAGEITDRAAEIGIYGYCQLEEGAGYLSYICGQSGDALELMKQIRFRSLIFIRQWMACGDKLELSPDDRIGQIEALIQEYPLCNEVRIEHPDTTEGRELGKFARKFGSALAQKLKKTGTIKSSQAAGMRLHLFLLSGTEMYLGVAPVKNAAPWPMGIPRLKFPRN
;
A
#
# COMPACT_ATOMS: atom_id res chain seq x y z
N MET A 1 -0.02 3.60 15.44
CA MET A 1 0.89 3.45 14.31
C MET A 1 0.14 3.31 12.98
N PHE A 2 -0.75 2.35 12.84
CA PHE A 2 -1.50 2.15 11.59
C PHE A 2 -2.92 2.69 11.72
N ASN A 3 -3.04 4.01 11.59
CA ASN A 3 -4.34 4.69 11.64
C ASN A 3 -4.83 5.17 10.28
N ARG A 4 -4.10 4.83 9.21
CA ARG A 4 -4.39 5.28 7.84
C ARG A 4 -4.46 4.09 6.89
N LEU A 5 -5.46 4.10 6.02
CA LEU A 5 -5.48 3.26 4.83
C LEU A 5 -5.14 4.11 3.62
N ILE A 6 -4.17 3.69 2.85
CA ILE A 6 -3.99 4.17 1.48
C ILE A 6 -4.80 3.27 0.58
N LEU A 7 -5.70 3.87 -0.18
CA LEU A 7 -6.63 3.19 -1.06
C LEU A 7 -6.34 3.62 -2.49
N GLN A 8 -5.89 2.69 -3.31
CA GLN A 8 -5.63 2.96 -4.72
C GLN A 8 -6.90 2.72 -5.52
N CYS A 9 -7.17 3.61 -6.47
CA CYS A 9 -8.33 3.54 -7.33
C CYS A 9 -7.97 4.03 -8.72
N ARG A 10 -8.89 3.88 -9.65
CA ARG A 10 -8.76 4.51 -10.96
C ARG A 10 -8.82 6.03 -10.80
N SER A 11 -7.90 6.74 -11.45
CA SER A 11 -7.90 8.20 -11.48
C SER A 11 -9.26 8.74 -11.94
N GLY A 12 -9.85 9.64 -11.15
CA GLY A 12 -11.18 10.18 -11.36
C GLY A 12 -12.28 9.51 -10.53
N PHE A 13 -11.99 8.39 -9.86
CA PHE A 13 -12.95 7.67 -9.02
C PHE A 13 -12.66 7.79 -7.52
N GLU A 14 -11.90 8.80 -7.12
CA GLU A 14 -11.52 9.00 -5.72
C GLU A 14 -12.74 9.23 -4.81
N LYS A 15 -13.73 9.98 -5.29
CA LYS A 15 -14.95 10.23 -4.50
C LYS A 15 -15.79 8.97 -4.29
N GLU A 16 -15.91 8.14 -5.32
CA GLU A 16 -16.64 6.88 -5.24
C GLU A 16 -15.92 5.91 -4.29
N ALA A 17 -14.60 5.83 -4.37
CA ALA A 17 -13.82 5.02 -3.46
C ALA A 17 -13.92 5.53 -2.01
N ALA A 18 -13.93 6.84 -1.81
CA ALA A 18 -14.12 7.45 -0.49
C ALA A 18 -15.48 7.09 0.12
N GLY A 19 -16.54 7.17 -0.67
CA GLY A 19 -17.88 6.77 -0.22
C GLY A 19 -17.93 5.30 0.14
N GLU A 20 -17.31 4.45 -0.68
CA GLU A 20 -17.27 3.01 -0.45
C GLU A 20 -16.60 2.66 0.88
N ILE A 21 -15.41 3.17 1.13
CA ILE A 21 -14.70 2.84 2.37
C ILE A 21 -15.39 3.43 3.60
N THR A 22 -15.93 4.63 3.49
CA THR A 22 -16.65 5.28 4.60
C THR A 22 -17.86 4.44 5.01
N ASP A 23 -18.65 4.00 4.06
CA ASP A 23 -19.84 3.19 4.31
C ASP A 23 -19.47 1.82 4.89
N ARG A 24 -18.47 1.16 4.30
CA ARG A 24 -18.03 -0.16 4.75
C ARG A 24 -17.43 -0.11 6.17
N ALA A 25 -16.66 0.93 6.47
CA ALA A 25 -16.10 1.13 7.81
C ALA A 25 -17.22 1.38 8.84
N ALA A 26 -18.21 2.20 8.48
CA ALA A 26 -19.34 2.49 9.38
C ALA A 26 -20.13 1.23 9.74
N GLU A 27 -20.30 0.30 8.80
CA GLU A 27 -20.99 -0.98 9.05
C GLU A 27 -20.34 -1.81 10.17
N ILE A 28 -19.05 -1.65 10.39
CA ILE A 28 -18.32 -2.36 11.44
C ILE A 28 -17.93 -1.45 12.61
N GLY A 29 -18.50 -0.25 12.68
CA GLY A 29 -18.32 0.67 13.79
C GLY A 29 -16.98 1.41 13.82
N ILE A 30 -16.26 1.45 12.71
CA ILE A 30 -15.01 2.20 12.59
C ILE A 30 -15.26 3.47 11.81
N TYR A 31 -14.93 4.60 12.41
CA TYR A 31 -15.19 5.92 11.85
C TYR A 31 -13.89 6.65 11.60
N GLY A 32 -13.91 7.48 10.59
CA GLY A 32 -12.77 8.29 10.20
C GLY A 32 -13.18 9.28 9.12
N TYR A 33 -12.20 9.79 8.41
CA TYR A 33 -12.43 10.71 7.32
C TYR A 33 -11.46 10.48 6.17
N CYS A 34 -11.89 10.85 4.97
CA CYS A 34 -11.07 10.71 3.77
C CYS A 34 -10.33 12.01 3.47
N GLN A 35 -9.09 11.85 3.02
CA GLN A 35 -8.32 12.91 2.35
C GLN A 35 -8.11 12.46 0.92
N LEU A 36 -8.57 13.26 -0.04
CA LEU A 36 -8.47 12.91 -1.45
C LEU A 36 -8.23 14.14 -2.31
N GLU A 37 -7.61 13.90 -3.43
CA GLU A 37 -7.44 14.87 -4.51
C GLU A 37 -7.92 14.20 -5.80
N GLU A 38 -8.84 14.85 -6.51
CA GLU A 38 -9.40 14.29 -7.73
C GLU A 38 -8.32 14.10 -8.80
N GLY A 39 -8.26 12.91 -9.38
CA GLY A 39 -7.26 12.57 -10.38
C GLY A 39 -5.96 11.99 -9.82
N ALA A 40 -5.79 11.95 -8.51
CA ALA A 40 -4.55 11.45 -7.88
C ALA A 40 -4.36 9.94 -8.00
N GLY A 41 -5.43 9.17 -8.23
CA GLY A 41 -5.39 7.70 -8.32
C GLY A 41 -5.30 7.01 -6.98
N TYR A 42 -5.41 7.72 -5.90
CA TYR A 42 -5.45 7.19 -4.54
C TYR A 42 -6.10 8.17 -3.58
N LEU A 43 -6.42 7.67 -2.41
CA LEU A 43 -6.91 8.49 -1.29
C LEU A 43 -6.46 7.87 0.02
N SER A 44 -6.56 8.67 1.09
CA SER A 44 -6.36 8.20 2.45
C SER A 44 -7.69 8.12 3.18
N TYR A 45 -7.89 7.04 3.95
CA TYR A 45 -8.91 6.98 4.98
C TYR A 45 -8.22 7.01 6.33
N ILE A 46 -8.46 8.06 7.11
CA ILE A 46 -7.79 8.28 8.39
C ILE A 46 -8.74 7.90 9.50
N CYS A 47 -8.36 6.89 10.29
CA CYS A 47 -9.14 6.37 11.39
C CYS A 47 -8.87 7.15 12.68
N GLY A 48 -9.85 7.11 13.59
CA GLY A 48 -9.74 7.82 14.86
C GLY A 48 -8.77 7.21 15.85
N GLN A 49 -8.50 5.90 15.73
CA GLN A 49 -7.66 5.17 16.67
C GLN A 49 -6.54 4.41 15.98
N SER A 50 -5.40 4.30 16.67
CA SER A 50 -4.30 3.45 16.22
C SER A 50 -4.75 1.99 16.15
N GLY A 51 -4.39 1.32 15.06
CA GLY A 51 -4.79 -0.07 14.82
C GLY A 51 -6.09 -0.26 14.07
N ASP A 52 -6.92 0.77 13.94
CA ASP A 52 -8.20 0.68 13.22
C ASP A 52 -8.02 0.30 11.75
N ALA A 53 -6.97 0.77 11.10
CA ALA A 53 -6.71 0.44 9.71
C ALA A 53 -6.45 -1.07 9.52
N LEU A 54 -5.70 -1.69 10.43
CA LEU A 54 -5.50 -3.14 10.40
C LEU A 54 -6.80 -3.89 10.67
N GLU A 55 -7.62 -3.37 11.58
CA GLU A 55 -8.92 -3.97 11.90
C GLU A 55 -9.88 -3.93 10.72
N LEU A 56 -9.91 -2.81 9.99
CA LEU A 56 -10.67 -2.71 8.74
C LEU A 56 -10.27 -3.80 7.76
N MET A 57 -8.98 -4.01 7.58
CA MET A 57 -8.47 -5.04 6.65
C MET A 57 -8.72 -6.47 7.12
N LYS A 58 -8.99 -6.68 8.39
CA LYS A 58 -9.41 -7.99 8.91
C LYS A 58 -10.89 -8.27 8.66
N GLN A 59 -11.73 -7.25 8.82
CA GLN A 59 -13.18 -7.43 8.82
C GLN A 59 -13.82 -7.23 7.45
N ILE A 60 -13.23 -6.41 6.59
CA ILE A 60 -13.77 -6.15 5.24
C ILE A 60 -13.05 -7.08 4.26
N ARG A 61 -13.85 -7.82 3.47
CA ARG A 61 -13.33 -8.65 2.40
C ARG A 61 -12.92 -7.77 1.23
N PHE A 62 -11.63 -7.73 0.91
CA PHE A 62 -11.08 -6.90 -0.16
C PHE A 62 -11.80 -7.15 -1.50
N ARG A 63 -12.08 -8.42 -1.83
CA ARG A 63 -12.74 -8.77 -3.10
C ARG A 63 -14.16 -8.23 -3.24
N SER A 64 -14.78 -7.79 -2.15
CA SER A 64 -16.11 -7.18 -2.18
C SER A 64 -16.09 -5.68 -2.51
N LEU A 65 -14.91 -5.07 -2.54
CA LEU A 65 -14.75 -3.66 -2.87
C LEU A 65 -14.82 -3.47 -4.39
N ILE A 66 -15.49 -2.40 -4.81
CA ILE A 66 -15.79 -2.12 -6.22
C ILE A 66 -14.80 -1.12 -6.81
N PHE A 67 -14.58 0.00 -6.11
CA PHE A 67 -13.75 1.10 -6.61
C PHE A 67 -12.30 1.02 -6.14
N ILE A 68 -12.03 0.32 -5.05
CA ILE A 68 -10.69 0.22 -4.46
C ILE A 68 -9.97 -0.95 -5.11
N ARG A 69 -8.83 -0.67 -5.74
CA ARG A 69 -8.01 -1.64 -6.47
C ARG A 69 -6.91 -2.26 -5.64
N GLN A 70 -6.43 -1.54 -4.64
CA GLN A 70 -5.41 -1.99 -3.72
C GLN A 70 -5.50 -1.20 -2.43
N TRP A 71 -5.10 -1.78 -1.33
CA TRP A 71 -5.04 -1.09 -0.05
C TRP A 71 -3.81 -1.48 0.76
N MET A 72 -3.45 -0.62 1.70
CA MET A 72 -2.43 -0.87 2.70
C MET A 72 -2.73 -0.06 3.95
N ALA A 73 -2.39 -0.61 5.12
CA ALA A 73 -2.43 0.12 6.38
C ALA A 73 -1.07 0.75 6.64
N CYS A 74 -1.06 2.02 7.03
CA CYS A 74 0.18 2.76 7.26
C CYS A 74 -0.02 3.87 8.29
N GLY A 75 1.04 4.58 8.57
CA GLY A 75 1.03 5.85 9.30
C GLY A 75 1.10 7.03 8.35
N ASP A 76 1.71 8.10 8.82
CA ASP A 76 1.85 9.33 8.04
C ASP A 76 2.82 9.17 6.87
N LYS A 77 2.70 10.08 5.91
CA LYS A 77 3.60 10.15 4.78
C LYS A 77 5.04 10.33 5.26
N LEU A 78 5.95 9.56 4.68
CA LEU A 78 7.37 9.63 4.96
C LEU A 78 8.07 10.49 3.92
N GLU A 79 9.04 11.26 4.40
CA GLU A 79 9.99 11.96 3.55
C GLU A 79 11.37 11.42 3.87
N LEU A 80 11.96 10.67 2.94
CA LEU A 80 13.25 10.04 3.14
C LEU A 80 14.36 10.83 2.48
N SER A 81 15.52 10.92 3.16
CA SER A 81 16.72 11.43 2.53
C SER A 81 17.09 10.56 1.32
N PRO A 82 17.55 11.16 0.18
CA PRO A 82 18.06 10.39 -0.94
C PRO A 82 19.24 9.50 -0.57
N ASP A 83 19.95 9.86 0.50
CA ASP A 83 21.06 9.08 1.02
C ASP A 83 20.54 7.93 1.87
N ASP A 84 20.84 6.70 1.47
CA ASP A 84 20.49 5.49 2.21
C ASP A 84 19.00 5.32 2.52
N ARG A 85 18.14 5.44 1.52
CA ARG A 85 16.70 5.18 1.67
C ARG A 85 16.41 3.79 2.24
N ILE A 86 17.16 2.78 1.80
CA ILE A 86 16.97 1.40 2.24
C ILE A 86 17.24 1.25 3.73
N GLY A 87 18.32 1.83 4.24
CA GLY A 87 18.63 1.82 5.67
C GLY A 87 17.57 2.52 6.51
N GLN A 88 17.04 3.63 6.02
CA GLN A 88 15.96 4.35 6.70
C GLN A 88 14.69 3.48 6.78
N ILE A 89 14.33 2.82 5.70
CA ILE A 89 13.16 1.91 5.67
C ILE A 89 13.39 0.72 6.61
N GLU A 90 14.57 0.11 6.54
CA GLU A 90 14.92 -1.03 7.41
C GLU A 90 14.78 -0.67 8.89
N ALA A 91 15.21 0.52 9.29
CA ALA A 91 15.05 1.00 10.65
C ALA A 91 13.57 1.16 11.05
N LEU A 92 12.75 1.70 10.15
CA LEU A 92 11.33 1.93 10.41
C LEU A 92 10.53 0.65 10.55
N ILE A 93 10.84 -0.38 9.76
CA ILE A 93 10.05 -1.62 9.74
C ILE A 93 10.39 -2.59 10.86
N GLN A 94 11.34 -2.27 11.73
CA GLN A 94 11.68 -3.13 12.87
C GLN A 94 10.47 -3.35 13.80
N GLU A 95 9.58 -2.38 13.90
CA GLU A 95 8.37 -2.46 14.73
C GLU A 95 7.13 -2.92 13.96
N TYR A 96 7.29 -3.19 12.66
CA TYR A 96 6.19 -3.63 11.82
C TYR A 96 5.91 -5.13 11.98
N PRO A 97 4.71 -5.60 11.65
CA PRO A 97 4.45 -7.03 11.55
C PRO A 97 5.43 -7.70 10.58
N LEU A 98 5.79 -8.95 10.87
CA LEU A 98 6.65 -9.72 9.98
C LEU A 98 6.00 -9.91 8.62
N CYS A 99 6.74 -9.61 7.57
CA CYS A 99 6.26 -9.68 6.18
C CYS A 99 7.01 -10.75 5.41
N ASN A 100 6.31 -11.35 4.43
CA ASN A 100 6.86 -12.39 3.56
C ASN A 100 7.51 -11.81 2.30
N GLU A 101 7.02 -10.68 1.83
CA GLU A 101 7.44 -10.07 0.57
C GLU A 101 7.30 -8.55 0.59
N VAL A 102 7.90 -7.90 -0.39
CA VAL A 102 7.82 -6.45 -0.59
C VAL A 102 7.06 -6.16 -1.88
N ARG A 103 6.23 -5.14 -1.84
CA ARG A 103 5.52 -4.64 -3.01
C ARG A 103 5.78 -3.14 -3.14
N ILE A 104 6.34 -2.71 -4.28
CA ILE A 104 6.52 -1.30 -4.59
C ILE A 104 5.45 -0.89 -5.57
N GLU A 105 4.74 0.16 -5.23
CA GLU A 105 3.61 0.67 -6.00
C GLU A 105 3.70 2.19 -6.14
N HIS A 106 2.94 2.73 -7.06
CA HIS A 106 2.80 4.16 -7.28
C HIS A 106 1.39 4.44 -7.81
N PRO A 107 0.91 5.69 -7.79
CA PRO A 107 -0.39 6.00 -8.37
C PRO A 107 -0.46 5.63 -9.86
N ASP A 108 -1.60 5.11 -10.29
CA ASP A 108 -1.86 4.82 -11.71
C ASP A 108 -2.29 6.10 -12.43
N THR A 109 -1.34 6.99 -12.58
CA THR A 109 -1.48 8.29 -13.26
C THR A 109 -0.29 8.49 -14.19
N THR A 110 -0.34 9.51 -15.06
CA THR A 110 0.79 9.84 -15.92
C THR A 110 2.03 10.14 -15.09
N GLU A 111 1.90 10.96 -14.08
CA GLU A 111 2.98 11.32 -13.16
C GLU A 111 3.50 10.10 -12.39
N GLY A 112 2.58 9.25 -11.93
CA GLY A 112 2.96 8.03 -11.22
C GLY A 112 3.75 7.07 -12.09
N ARG A 113 3.40 6.93 -13.37
CA ARG A 113 4.11 6.05 -14.32
C ARG A 113 5.56 6.46 -14.54
N GLU A 114 5.88 7.73 -14.40
CA GLU A 114 7.26 8.22 -14.48
C GLU A 114 8.14 7.63 -13.37
N LEU A 115 7.54 7.22 -12.26
CA LEU A 115 8.25 6.55 -11.17
C LEU A 115 8.51 5.06 -11.43
N GLY A 116 7.93 4.49 -12.47
CA GLY A 116 7.96 3.04 -12.69
C GLY A 116 9.37 2.47 -12.81
N LYS A 117 10.27 3.15 -13.50
CA LYS A 117 11.66 2.72 -13.65
C LYS A 117 12.42 2.77 -12.32
N PHE A 118 12.26 3.86 -11.59
CA PHE A 118 12.84 4.00 -10.25
C PHE A 118 12.27 2.95 -9.31
N ALA A 119 10.95 2.75 -9.31
CA ALA A 119 10.28 1.77 -8.48
C ALA A 119 10.80 0.36 -8.69
N ARG A 120 11.03 -0.05 -9.94
CA ARG A 120 11.57 -1.39 -10.25
C ARG A 120 12.97 -1.58 -9.70
N LYS A 121 13.86 -0.63 -9.93
CA LYS A 121 15.25 -0.70 -9.43
C LYS A 121 15.31 -0.65 -7.91
N PHE A 122 14.61 0.29 -7.33
CA PHE A 122 14.57 0.47 -5.88
C PHE A 122 13.93 -0.74 -5.19
N GLY A 123 12.83 -1.24 -5.74
CA GLY A 123 12.13 -2.39 -5.22
C GLY A 123 12.98 -3.66 -5.20
N SER A 124 13.73 -3.90 -6.28
CA SER A 124 14.66 -5.03 -6.34
C SER A 124 15.77 -4.91 -5.31
N ALA A 125 16.38 -3.75 -5.19
CA ALA A 125 17.46 -3.50 -4.23
C ALA A 125 16.95 -3.65 -2.78
N LEU A 126 15.80 -3.09 -2.48
CA LEU A 126 15.17 -3.18 -1.16
C LEU A 126 14.83 -4.63 -0.81
N ALA A 127 14.19 -5.37 -1.72
CA ALA A 127 13.82 -6.76 -1.50
C ALA A 127 15.04 -7.64 -1.23
N GLN A 128 16.12 -7.46 -2.00
CA GLN A 128 17.37 -8.18 -1.80
C GLN A 128 17.97 -7.89 -0.43
N LYS A 129 18.04 -6.62 -0.04
CA LYS A 129 18.59 -6.22 1.25
C LYS A 129 17.80 -6.80 2.40
N LEU A 130 16.48 -6.71 2.36
CA LEU A 130 15.61 -7.19 3.44
C LEU A 130 15.61 -8.72 3.55
N LYS A 131 15.74 -9.43 2.44
CA LYS A 131 15.94 -10.89 2.45
C LYS A 131 17.28 -11.27 3.04
N LYS A 132 18.34 -10.57 2.66
CA LYS A 132 19.71 -10.82 3.13
C LYS A 132 19.84 -10.61 4.63
N THR A 133 19.18 -9.59 5.18
CA THR A 133 19.21 -9.29 6.62
C THR A 133 18.20 -10.11 7.43
N GLY A 134 17.38 -10.92 6.77
CA GLY A 134 16.36 -11.73 7.43
C GLY A 134 15.13 -10.93 7.90
N THR A 135 15.01 -9.68 7.53
CA THR A 135 13.88 -8.82 7.88
C THR A 135 12.61 -9.27 7.18
N ILE A 136 12.74 -9.78 5.96
CA ILE A 136 11.67 -10.44 5.21
C ILE A 136 12.01 -11.92 5.08
N LYS A 137 11.03 -12.76 5.40
CA LYS A 137 11.19 -14.22 5.40
C LYS A 137 10.18 -14.85 4.46
N SER A 138 10.60 -15.07 3.21
CA SER A 138 9.74 -15.63 2.16
C SER A 138 9.24 -17.05 2.46
N SER A 139 9.96 -17.79 3.31
CA SER A 139 9.60 -19.17 3.69
C SER A 139 8.59 -19.25 4.84
N GLN A 140 8.24 -18.16 5.48
CA GLN A 140 7.29 -18.16 6.59
C GLN A 140 5.91 -17.68 6.13
N ALA A 141 4.87 -18.33 6.62
CA ALA A 141 3.48 -17.95 6.36
C ALA A 141 3.06 -16.79 7.30
N ALA A 142 3.77 -15.68 7.26
CA ALA A 142 3.44 -14.51 8.08
C ALA A 142 2.11 -13.87 7.68
N GLY A 143 1.67 -14.10 6.45
CA GLY A 143 0.40 -13.60 5.96
C GLY A 143 0.35 -12.11 5.66
N MET A 144 1.46 -11.39 5.81
CA MET A 144 1.55 -9.94 5.57
C MET A 144 2.56 -9.63 4.48
N ARG A 145 2.30 -8.56 3.77
CA ARG A 145 3.15 -8.04 2.71
C ARG A 145 3.51 -6.59 3.05
N LEU A 146 4.80 -6.26 2.89
CA LEU A 146 5.27 -4.88 3.05
C LEU A 146 4.98 -4.10 1.77
N HIS A 147 4.34 -2.95 1.90
CA HIS A 147 4.01 -2.08 0.79
C HIS A 147 4.73 -0.74 0.92
N LEU A 148 5.36 -0.32 -0.18
CA LEU A 148 5.79 1.04 -0.38
C LEU A 148 4.93 1.65 -1.48
N PHE A 149 4.29 2.76 -1.18
CA PHE A 149 3.52 3.51 -2.14
C PHE A 149 4.24 4.83 -2.41
N LEU A 150 4.89 4.90 -3.57
CA LEU A 150 5.76 6.03 -3.94
C LEU A 150 4.95 7.17 -4.52
N LEU A 151 5.17 8.37 -3.98
CA LEU A 151 4.66 9.62 -4.56
C LEU A 151 5.75 10.35 -5.33
N SER A 152 6.99 10.16 -4.92
CA SER A 152 8.19 10.67 -5.59
C SER A 152 9.39 9.78 -5.22
N GLY A 153 10.58 10.17 -5.61
CA GLY A 153 11.80 9.45 -5.20
C GLY A 153 12.12 9.56 -3.70
N THR A 154 11.48 10.47 -2.97
CA THR A 154 11.73 10.72 -1.55
C THR A 154 10.49 10.68 -0.68
N GLU A 155 9.30 10.89 -1.25
CA GLU A 155 8.04 10.87 -0.52
C GLU A 155 7.28 9.57 -0.78
N MET A 156 6.83 8.94 0.30
CA MET A 156 6.14 7.66 0.20
C MET A 156 5.31 7.34 1.43
N TYR A 157 4.40 6.42 1.29
CA TYR A 157 3.76 5.73 2.41
C TYR A 157 4.35 4.34 2.53
N LEU A 158 4.62 3.93 3.75
CA LEU A 158 5.17 2.62 4.08
C LEU A 158 4.17 1.91 5.00
N GLY A 159 3.76 0.73 4.62
CA GLY A 159 2.74 0.02 5.36
C GLY A 159 2.68 -1.46 5.05
N VAL A 160 1.58 -2.08 5.45
CA VAL A 160 1.38 -3.51 5.30
C VAL A 160 -0.02 -3.83 4.78
N ALA A 161 -0.13 -4.97 4.13
CA ALA A 161 -1.43 -5.52 3.74
C ALA A 161 -1.44 -7.03 3.91
N PRO A 162 -2.61 -7.63 4.26
CA PRO A 162 -2.72 -9.08 4.31
C PRO A 162 -2.57 -9.67 2.90
N VAL A 163 -1.71 -10.67 2.75
CA VAL A 163 -1.49 -11.32 1.44
C VAL A 163 -2.79 -11.90 0.88
N LYS A 164 -3.61 -12.49 1.75
CA LYS A 164 -4.87 -13.15 1.35
C LYS A 164 -6.07 -12.20 1.23
N ASN A 165 -5.91 -10.95 1.65
CA ASN A 165 -7.01 -9.98 1.64
C ASN A 165 -6.54 -8.62 1.06
N ALA A 166 -5.89 -8.68 -0.07
CA ALA A 166 -5.44 -7.54 -0.87
C ALA A 166 -5.30 -8.00 -2.32
N ALA A 167 -5.11 -7.07 -3.24
CA ALA A 167 -4.89 -7.44 -4.62
C ALA A 167 -3.55 -8.18 -4.78
N PRO A 168 -3.53 -9.30 -5.51
CA PRO A 168 -2.29 -10.06 -5.71
C PRO A 168 -1.33 -9.37 -6.69
N TRP A 169 -1.81 -8.40 -7.46
CA TRP A 169 -1.02 -7.67 -8.46
C TRP A 169 -0.62 -6.30 -7.95
N PRO A 170 0.55 -5.77 -8.36
CA PRO A 170 0.90 -4.39 -8.05
C PRO A 170 -0.19 -3.42 -8.51
N MET A 171 -0.55 -2.46 -7.64
CA MET A 171 -1.57 -1.45 -7.90
C MET A 171 -2.96 -2.02 -8.23
N GLY A 172 -3.18 -3.31 -7.96
CA GLY A 172 -4.42 -4.00 -8.29
C GLY A 172 -4.65 -4.21 -9.79
N ILE A 173 -3.61 -4.08 -10.61
CA ILE A 173 -3.72 -4.18 -12.07
C ILE A 173 -3.11 -5.50 -12.54
N PRO A 174 -3.92 -6.45 -13.03
CA PRO A 174 -3.38 -7.70 -13.56
C PRO A 174 -2.62 -7.44 -14.86
N ARG A 175 -1.43 -8.02 -14.98
CA ARG A 175 -0.67 -8.03 -16.23
C ARG A 175 -1.07 -9.24 -17.05
N LEU A 176 -1.92 -9.02 -18.03
CA LEU A 176 -2.31 -10.08 -18.96
C LEU A 176 -1.18 -10.27 -19.97
N LYS A 177 -0.68 -11.50 -20.05
CA LYS A 177 0.24 -11.88 -21.13
C LYS A 177 -0.58 -12.51 -22.22
N PHE A 178 -0.66 -11.84 -23.35
CA PHE A 178 -1.26 -12.42 -24.55
C PHE A 178 -0.20 -13.26 -25.29
N PRO A 179 -0.53 -14.44 -25.78
CA PRO A 179 0.41 -15.19 -26.61
C PRO A 179 0.74 -14.37 -27.85
N ARG A 180 2.03 -14.30 -28.16
CA ARG A 180 2.48 -13.69 -29.42
C ARG A 180 2.12 -14.62 -30.56
N ASN A 181 1.38 -14.11 -31.53
CA ASN A 181 1.12 -14.82 -32.77
C ASN A 181 2.38 -14.84 -33.64
#